data_634171663fc82e35912fa75fb67cf820
#
_entry.id   634171663fc82e35912fa75fb67cf820
#
_cell.length_a   1.000
_cell.length_b   1.000
_cell.length_c   1.000
_cell.angle_alpha   90.00
_cell.angle_beta   90.00
_cell.angle_gamma   90.00
#
_symmetry.space_group_name_H-M   'P 1'
#
loop_
_entity.id
_entity.type
_entity.pdbx_description
1 polymer ?
#
loop_
_entity_poly.entity_id
_entity_poly.type
_entity_poly.pdbx_seq_one_letter_code
_entity_poly.pdbx_strand_id
1 'polypeptide(L)'
;LIGNHGQTLWHIPAEEEYLGRRQRSTLQLGEDALLAECFGCPVVGDFRVRDMAAGGLGAPLVPYTEFLLYRRPDEWVALQNIGGIGNVTVLPANCTLDQVFAFDTGPGNMVIDAVISRLTNGRMTYDDGGAMAAQGKLHPELLRWMMDDPYLSKKPPKTTGRELYGPVYIDRLMEKAGTLNVAPADLMN
;
A
#
# COMPACT_ATOMS: atom_id res chain seq x y z
N LEU A 1 21.15 -14.46 12.82
CA LEU A 1 21.01 -13.52 11.69
C LEU A 1 19.65 -12.84 11.76
N ILE A 2 19.63 -11.52 11.69
CA ILE A 2 18.41 -10.70 11.67
C ILE A 2 18.34 -10.00 10.30
N GLY A 3 17.16 -10.03 9.65
CA GLY A 3 16.84 -9.16 8.53
C GLY A 3 16.04 -7.97 9.05
N ASN A 4 16.54 -6.75 8.86
CA ASN A 4 15.88 -5.54 9.33
C ASN A 4 15.43 -4.67 8.15
N HIS A 5 14.11 -4.57 7.97
CA HIS A 5 13.55 -3.64 6.98
C HIS A 5 13.42 -2.22 7.55
N GLY A 6 13.25 -2.09 8.86
CA GLY A 6 12.91 -0.82 9.50
C GLY A 6 11.50 -0.34 9.16
N GLN A 7 11.17 0.87 9.64
CA GLN A 7 9.91 1.56 9.32
C GLN A 7 10.16 2.58 8.21
N THR A 8 9.46 2.45 7.09
CA THR A 8 9.56 3.43 6.01
C THR A 8 8.94 4.77 6.43
N LEU A 9 9.77 5.80 6.49
CA LEU A 9 9.35 7.18 6.75
C LEU A 9 9.24 8.00 5.47
N TRP A 10 10.04 7.64 4.46
CA TRP A 10 10.15 8.38 3.21
C TRP A 10 10.45 7.42 2.07
N HIS A 11 9.80 7.62 0.91
CA HIS A 11 10.07 6.82 -0.27
C HIS A 11 9.67 7.57 -1.54
N ILE A 12 10.67 7.98 -2.32
CA ILE A 12 10.51 8.62 -3.62
C ILE A 12 11.26 7.79 -4.65
N PRO A 13 10.60 6.82 -5.30
CA PRO A 13 11.22 5.95 -6.30
C PRO A 13 11.41 6.64 -7.65
N ALA A 14 10.60 7.65 -7.96
CA ALA A 14 10.77 8.48 -9.14
C ALA A 14 11.87 9.54 -8.92
N GLU A 15 12.53 9.97 -10.01
CA GLU A 15 13.47 11.06 -9.90
C GLU A 15 12.74 12.39 -9.66
N GLU A 16 13.03 13.04 -8.55
CA GLU A 16 12.58 14.39 -8.24
C GLU A 16 13.75 15.36 -8.20
N GLU A 17 13.48 16.61 -8.49
CA GLU A 17 14.50 17.67 -8.40
C GLU A 17 14.65 18.11 -6.95
N TYR A 18 15.88 17.98 -6.43
CA TYR A 18 16.25 18.46 -5.11
C TYR A 18 17.61 19.15 -5.18
N LEU A 19 17.67 20.39 -4.76
CA LEU A 19 18.87 21.24 -4.79
C LEU A 19 19.58 21.27 -6.18
N GLY A 20 18.78 21.37 -7.27
CA GLY A 20 19.28 21.42 -8.63
C GLY A 20 19.79 20.08 -9.19
N ARG A 21 19.47 18.96 -8.52
CA ARG A 21 19.83 17.61 -8.96
C ARG A 21 18.58 16.72 -8.97
N ARG A 22 18.47 15.87 -9.98
CA ARG A 22 17.46 14.81 -10.00
C ARG A 22 17.99 13.63 -9.21
N GLN A 23 17.22 13.20 -8.22
CA GLN A 23 17.59 12.06 -7.37
C GLN A 23 16.36 11.32 -6.86
N ARG A 24 16.58 10.07 -6.53
CA ARG A 24 15.66 9.20 -5.84
C ARG A 24 16.07 9.11 -4.38
N SER A 25 15.13 8.90 -3.48
CA SER A 25 15.48 8.71 -2.08
C SER A 25 14.51 7.79 -1.36
N THR A 26 15.03 7.10 -0.38
CA THR A 26 14.23 6.28 0.54
C THR A 26 14.87 6.31 1.92
N LEU A 27 14.05 6.31 2.96
CA LEU A 27 14.49 6.28 4.34
C LEU A 27 13.63 5.32 5.14
N GLN A 28 14.28 4.33 5.71
CA GLN A 28 13.71 3.43 6.71
C GLN A 28 14.36 3.73 8.06
N LEU A 29 13.55 3.87 9.10
CA LEU A 29 14.04 4.00 10.48
C LEU A 29 14.16 2.62 11.10
N GLY A 30 15.36 2.27 11.54
CA GLY A 30 15.70 1.01 12.19
C GLY A 30 17.20 0.83 12.13
N GLU A 31 17.87 1.01 13.29
CA GLU A 31 19.34 1.05 13.36
C GLU A 31 19.92 -0.36 13.46
N ASP A 32 20.51 -0.84 12.40
CA ASP A 32 21.09 -2.20 12.29
C ASP A 32 22.20 -2.43 13.34
N ALA A 33 23.01 -1.40 13.62
CA ALA A 33 24.10 -1.50 14.58
C ALA A 33 23.60 -1.75 16.01
N LEU A 34 22.51 -1.09 16.41
CA LEU A 34 21.88 -1.31 17.70
C LEU A 34 21.31 -2.72 17.82
N LEU A 35 20.65 -3.22 16.77
CA LEU A 35 20.13 -4.58 16.74
C LEU A 35 21.26 -5.62 16.82
N ALA A 36 22.35 -5.41 16.08
CA ALA A 36 23.51 -6.31 16.11
C ALA A 36 24.13 -6.37 17.50
N GLU A 37 24.31 -5.23 18.16
CA GLU A 37 24.88 -5.15 19.51
C GLU A 37 23.95 -5.77 20.57
N CYS A 38 22.65 -5.45 20.52
CA CYS A 38 21.67 -5.96 21.48
C CYS A 38 21.50 -7.49 21.42
N PHE A 39 21.55 -8.06 20.21
CA PHE A 39 21.28 -9.48 20.00
C PHE A 39 22.53 -10.33 19.77
N GLY A 40 23.71 -9.72 19.68
CA GLY A 40 24.99 -10.41 19.49
C GLY A 40 25.03 -11.24 18.18
N CYS A 41 24.36 -10.79 17.10
CA CYS A 41 24.31 -11.52 15.86
C CYS A 41 24.36 -10.59 14.64
N PRO A 42 24.79 -11.07 13.45
CA PRO A 42 24.77 -10.27 12.24
C PRO A 42 23.38 -9.76 11.89
N VAL A 43 23.30 -8.50 11.43
CA VAL A 43 22.08 -7.87 10.91
C VAL A 43 22.30 -7.49 9.46
N VAL A 44 21.26 -7.69 8.63
CA VAL A 44 21.23 -7.29 7.22
C VAL A 44 20.05 -6.34 7.05
N GLY A 45 20.33 -5.14 6.57
CA GLY A 45 19.31 -4.10 6.38
C GLY A 45 19.47 -3.35 5.06
N ASP A 46 18.87 -2.16 4.98
CA ASP A 46 18.95 -1.26 3.83
C ASP A 46 18.49 -1.88 2.49
N PHE A 47 17.56 -2.82 2.53
CA PHE A 47 17.09 -3.55 1.35
C PHE A 47 16.59 -2.62 0.24
N ARG A 48 15.80 -1.58 0.59
CA ARG A 48 15.28 -0.60 -0.38
C ARG A 48 16.37 0.29 -0.95
N VAL A 49 17.27 0.77 -0.08
CA VAL A 49 18.44 1.57 -0.48
C VAL A 49 19.31 0.79 -1.44
N ARG A 50 19.55 -0.50 -1.15
CA ARG A 50 20.38 -1.37 -1.99
C ARG A 50 19.73 -1.64 -3.35
N ASP A 51 18.43 -1.89 -3.39
CA ASP A 51 17.69 -2.09 -4.64
C ASP A 51 17.74 -0.82 -5.52
N MET A 52 17.49 0.34 -4.93
CA MET A 52 17.56 1.63 -5.65
C MET A 52 18.97 1.93 -6.15
N ALA A 53 20.01 1.61 -5.38
CA ALA A 53 21.39 1.75 -5.79
C ALA A 53 21.76 0.82 -6.96
N ALA A 54 21.09 -0.32 -7.06
CA ALA A 54 21.22 -1.26 -8.18
C ALA A 54 20.36 -0.88 -9.41
N GLY A 55 19.62 0.24 -9.34
CA GLY A 55 18.76 0.73 -10.43
C GLY A 55 17.29 0.36 -10.31
N GLY A 56 16.89 -0.34 -9.26
CA GLY A 56 15.50 -0.66 -8.95
C GLY A 56 14.72 0.54 -8.39
N LEU A 57 13.47 0.31 -8.01
CA LEU A 57 12.57 1.31 -7.42
C LEU A 57 12.51 1.23 -5.89
N GLY A 58 13.20 0.25 -5.28
CA GLY A 58 13.17 0.01 -3.83
C GLY A 58 11.86 -0.61 -3.32
N ALA A 59 10.89 -0.82 -4.20
CA ALA A 59 9.60 -1.46 -3.92
C ALA A 59 8.99 -1.99 -5.22
N PRO A 60 8.20 -3.07 -5.18
CA PRO A 60 8.01 -3.97 -4.05
C PRO A 60 9.22 -4.91 -3.82
N LEU A 61 9.42 -5.40 -2.60
CA LEU A 61 10.49 -6.36 -2.27
C LEU A 61 9.97 -7.79 -2.01
N VAL A 62 8.71 -7.90 -1.62
CA VAL A 62 8.07 -9.17 -1.25
C VAL A 62 7.91 -10.17 -2.41
N PRO A 63 7.72 -9.75 -3.69
CA PRO A 63 7.44 -10.67 -4.79
C PRO A 63 8.47 -11.78 -5.00
N TYR A 64 9.74 -11.54 -4.68
CA TYR A 64 10.77 -12.58 -4.74
C TYR A 64 10.52 -13.71 -3.73
N THR A 65 10.18 -13.35 -2.50
CA THR A 65 9.85 -14.33 -1.45
C THR A 65 8.56 -15.07 -1.79
N GLU A 66 7.57 -14.35 -2.29
CA GLU A 66 6.30 -14.94 -2.72
C GLU A 66 6.48 -15.92 -3.87
N PHE A 67 7.32 -15.59 -4.84
CA PHE A 67 7.69 -16.52 -5.92
C PHE A 67 8.32 -17.80 -5.37
N LEU A 68 9.22 -17.71 -4.40
CA LEU A 68 9.87 -18.89 -3.83
C LEU A 68 8.90 -19.80 -3.06
N LEU A 69 7.92 -19.20 -2.37
CA LEU A 69 7.05 -19.91 -1.44
C LEU A 69 5.74 -20.38 -2.08
N TYR A 70 5.18 -19.64 -3.03
CA TYR A 70 3.79 -19.80 -3.44
C TYR A 70 3.60 -20.12 -4.92
N ARG A 71 4.65 -20.07 -5.77
CA ARG A 71 4.48 -20.47 -7.17
C ARG A 71 4.01 -21.91 -7.29
N ARG A 72 3.15 -22.17 -8.29
CA ARG A 72 2.60 -23.49 -8.56
C ARG A 72 2.83 -23.88 -10.02
N PRO A 73 2.96 -25.19 -10.32
CA PRO A 73 3.21 -25.64 -11.68
C PRO A 73 1.99 -25.55 -12.59
N ASP A 74 0.80 -25.64 -12.04
CA ASP A 74 -0.44 -25.91 -12.77
C ASP A 74 -1.53 -24.83 -12.61
N GLU A 75 -1.29 -23.84 -11.74
CA GLU A 75 -2.26 -22.76 -11.51
C GLU A 75 -1.60 -21.40 -11.34
N TRP A 76 -2.36 -20.34 -11.66
CA TRP A 76 -2.01 -18.98 -11.35
C TRP A 76 -2.29 -18.69 -9.88
N VAL A 77 -1.37 -17.98 -9.24
CA VAL A 77 -1.54 -17.53 -7.85
C VAL A 77 -1.52 -16.02 -7.81
N ALA A 78 -2.52 -15.44 -7.16
CA ALA A 78 -2.56 -14.00 -6.86
C ALA A 78 -2.52 -13.81 -5.35
N LEU A 79 -1.49 -13.14 -4.86
CA LEU A 79 -1.27 -12.85 -3.45
C LEU A 79 -1.65 -11.40 -3.19
N GLN A 80 -2.86 -11.20 -2.65
CA GLN A 80 -3.39 -9.87 -2.34
C GLN A 80 -3.02 -9.49 -0.92
N ASN A 81 -2.35 -8.34 -0.78
CA ASN A 81 -2.13 -7.69 0.50
C ASN A 81 -3.01 -6.44 0.58
N ILE A 82 -3.68 -6.25 1.73
CA ILE A 82 -4.53 -5.07 1.99
C ILE A 82 -3.99 -4.38 3.25
N GLY A 83 -3.12 -3.40 3.02
CA GLY A 83 -2.63 -2.48 4.04
C GLY A 83 -3.33 -1.12 3.90
N GLY A 84 -2.60 -0.03 4.11
CA GLY A 84 -3.09 1.32 3.80
C GLY A 84 -3.45 1.46 2.31
N ILE A 85 -2.61 0.89 1.45
CA ILE A 85 -2.83 0.66 0.01
C ILE A 85 -2.91 -0.86 -0.20
N GLY A 86 -3.81 -1.29 -1.07
CA GLY A 86 -3.86 -2.67 -1.53
C GLY A 86 -2.84 -2.92 -2.63
N ASN A 87 -2.15 -4.06 -2.57
CA ASN A 87 -1.25 -4.49 -3.64
C ASN A 87 -1.39 -5.99 -3.90
N VAL A 88 -1.01 -6.41 -5.09
CA VAL A 88 -1.08 -7.81 -5.50
C VAL A 88 0.22 -8.23 -6.18
N THR A 89 0.69 -9.43 -5.84
CA THR A 89 1.71 -10.14 -6.62
C THR A 89 1.03 -11.26 -7.41
N VAL A 90 1.33 -11.35 -8.70
CA VAL A 90 0.77 -12.37 -9.58
C VAL A 90 1.88 -13.31 -10.05
N LEU A 91 1.66 -14.59 -9.80
CA LEU A 91 2.55 -15.69 -10.17
C LEU A 91 1.82 -16.53 -11.21
N PRO A 92 2.17 -16.42 -12.50
CA PRO A 92 1.64 -17.33 -13.52
C PRO A 92 1.97 -18.79 -13.23
N ALA A 93 1.17 -19.73 -13.74
CA ALA A 93 1.47 -21.16 -13.62
C ALA A 93 2.86 -21.47 -14.17
N ASN A 94 3.66 -22.23 -13.41
CA ASN A 94 5.03 -22.62 -13.77
C ASN A 94 5.95 -21.44 -14.16
N CYS A 95 5.72 -20.23 -13.59
CA CYS A 95 6.48 -19.03 -13.96
C CYS A 95 7.95 -19.12 -13.55
N THR A 96 8.77 -18.38 -14.29
CA THR A 96 10.10 -17.95 -13.89
C THR A 96 10.03 -16.60 -13.17
N LEU A 97 11.09 -16.17 -12.51
CA LEU A 97 11.08 -14.95 -11.71
C LEU A 97 10.79 -13.69 -12.55
N ASP A 98 11.26 -13.64 -13.79
CA ASP A 98 11.04 -12.54 -14.73
C ASP A 98 9.59 -12.41 -15.22
N GLN A 99 8.77 -13.43 -15.01
CA GLN A 99 7.34 -13.43 -15.33
C GLN A 99 6.45 -12.99 -14.17
N VAL A 100 7.04 -12.85 -12.99
CA VAL A 100 6.32 -12.33 -11.81
C VAL A 100 6.09 -10.84 -11.98
N PHE A 101 4.88 -10.40 -11.68
CA PHE A 101 4.57 -8.98 -11.66
C PHE A 101 3.74 -8.61 -10.43
N ALA A 102 3.96 -7.40 -9.93
CA ALA A 102 3.27 -6.85 -8.78
C ALA A 102 2.88 -5.39 -9.05
N PHE A 103 1.75 -4.99 -8.47
CA PHE A 103 1.26 -3.62 -8.61
C PHE A 103 0.27 -3.28 -7.50
N ASP A 104 0.09 -1.98 -7.26
CA ASP A 104 -0.91 -1.50 -6.31
C ASP A 104 -2.31 -1.59 -6.93
N THR A 105 -3.22 -2.24 -6.22
CA THR A 105 -4.60 -2.45 -6.69
C THR A 105 -5.50 -1.24 -6.46
N GLY A 106 -5.18 -0.42 -5.46
CA GLY A 106 -5.94 0.79 -5.12
C GLY A 106 -5.88 1.09 -3.62
N PRO A 107 -6.76 1.98 -3.14
CA PRO A 107 -6.81 2.32 -1.72
C PRO A 107 -7.22 1.10 -0.87
N GLY A 108 -6.73 1.07 0.36
CA GLY A 108 -7.10 0.11 1.38
C GLY A 108 -7.49 0.83 2.67
N ASN A 109 -6.94 0.41 3.79
CA ASN A 109 -7.28 0.92 5.12
C ASN A 109 -7.08 2.43 5.26
N MET A 110 -6.19 3.05 4.49
CA MET A 110 -5.95 4.50 4.60
C MET A 110 -7.20 5.34 4.34
N VAL A 111 -8.08 4.91 3.44
CA VAL A 111 -9.35 5.61 3.18
C VAL A 111 -10.33 5.36 4.32
N ILE A 112 -10.44 4.13 4.78
CA ILE A 112 -11.28 3.75 5.92
C ILE A 112 -10.88 4.54 7.17
N ASP A 113 -9.59 4.55 7.50
CA ASP A 113 -9.03 5.25 8.66
C ASP A 113 -9.27 6.76 8.59
N ALA A 114 -9.09 7.35 7.40
CA ALA A 114 -9.34 8.77 7.22
C ALA A 114 -10.85 9.12 7.33
N VAL A 115 -11.73 8.29 6.79
CA VAL A 115 -13.17 8.49 6.87
C VAL A 115 -13.65 8.41 8.32
N ILE A 116 -13.28 7.36 9.07
CA ILE A 116 -13.70 7.24 10.47
C ILE A 116 -13.15 8.37 11.33
N SER A 117 -11.95 8.82 11.06
CA SER A 117 -11.38 10.00 11.75
C SER A 117 -12.21 11.24 11.50
N ARG A 118 -12.66 11.48 10.26
CA ARG A 118 -13.57 12.61 9.92
C ARG A 118 -14.94 12.46 10.58
N LEU A 119 -15.56 11.29 10.51
CA LEU A 119 -16.87 11.02 11.10
C LEU A 119 -16.89 11.17 12.62
N THR A 120 -15.76 10.91 13.27
CA THR A 120 -15.63 10.98 14.75
C THR A 120 -14.94 12.24 15.26
N ASN A 121 -14.63 13.20 14.38
CA ASN A 121 -13.85 14.40 14.71
C ASN A 121 -12.50 14.05 15.39
N GLY A 122 -11.79 13.07 14.84
CA GLY A 122 -10.47 12.63 15.30
C GLY A 122 -10.47 11.76 16.57
N ARG A 123 -11.64 11.39 17.10
CA ARG A 123 -11.72 10.51 18.30
C ARG A 123 -11.32 9.07 17.99
N MET A 124 -11.54 8.61 16.77
CA MET A 124 -11.11 7.30 16.30
C MET A 124 -10.17 7.48 15.12
N THR A 125 -9.15 6.65 15.02
CA THR A 125 -8.16 6.66 13.94
C THR A 125 -8.27 5.43 13.03
N TYR A 126 -9.06 4.45 13.42
CA TYR A 126 -9.41 3.24 12.66
C TYR A 126 -10.73 2.68 13.17
N ASP A 127 -11.38 1.83 12.39
CA ASP A 127 -12.62 1.14 12.79
C ASP A 127 -12.26 -0.19 13.49
N ASP A 128 -12.28 -0.16 14.82
CA ASP A 128 -11.88 -1.31 15.63
C ASP A 128 -12.79 -2.52 15.39
N GLY A 129 -12.17 -3.60 14.91
CA GLY A 129 -12.88 -4.81 14.53
C GLY A 129 -13.90 -4.64 13.39
N GLY A 130 -13.87 -3.53 12.65
CA GLY A 130 -14.85 -3.22 11.63
C GLY A 130 -16.26 -2.96 12.19
N ALA A 131 -16.34 -2.49 13.44
CA ALA A 131 -17.60 -2.40 14.18
C ALA A 131 -18.60 -1.40 13.58
N MET A 132 -18.13 -0.32 12.98
CA MET A 132 -18.99 0.63 12.28
C MET A 132 -19.38 0.11 10.90
N ALA A 133 -18.42 -0.42 10.14
CA ALA A 133 -18.67 -1.00 8.82
C ALA A 133 -19.69 -2.14 8.87
N ALA A 134 -19.60 -3.01 9.88
CA ALA A 134 -20.54 -4.13 10.07
C ALA A 134 -22.00 -3.71 10.27
N GLN A 135 -22.26 -2.46 10.64
CA GLN A 135 -23.61 -1.92 10.79
C GLN A 135 -24.14 -1.29 9.50
N GLY A 136 -23.26 -1.07 8.54
CA GLY A 136 -23.58 -0.44 7.28
C GLY A 136 -24.13 -1.40 6.24
N LYS A 137 -24.62 -0.82 5.17
CA LYS A 137 -25.06 -1.52 3.98
C LYS A 137 -24.40 -0.92 2.76
N LEU A 138 -24.08 -1.77 1.81
CA LEU A 138 -23.52 -1.32 0.54
C LEU A 138 -24.42 -0.26 -0.12
N HIS A 139 -23.83 0.90 -0.43
CA HIS A 139 -24.50 1.96 -1.17
C HIS A 139 -24.12 1.90 -2.67
N PRO A 140 -24.99 1.41 -3.58
CA PRO A 140 -24.60 1.09 -4.96
C PRO A 140 -24.12 2.28 -5.77
N GLU A 141 -24.68 3.47 -5.57
CA GLU A 141 -24.27 4.67 -6.32
C GLU A 141 -22.91 5.19 -5.85
N LEU A 142 -22.64 5.13 -4.54
CA LEU A 142 -21.34 5.49 -4.00
C LEU A 142 -20.27 4.51 -4.47
N LEU A 143 -20.54 3.21 -4.39
CA LEU A 143 -19.63 2.18 -4.90
C LEU A 143 -19.31 2.41 -6.40
N ARG A 144 -20.33 2.69 -7.21
CA ARG A 144 -20.12 2.96 -8.64
C ARG A 144 -19.21 4.17 -8.85
N TRP A 145 -19.42 5.25 -8.10
CA TRP A 145 -18.57 6.43 -8.17
C TRP A 145 -17.12 6.13 -7.75
N MET A 146 -16.91 5.31 -6.71
CA MET A 146 -15.58 4.89 -6.28
C MET A 146 -14.91 3.98 -7.33
N MET A 147 -15.66 3.07 -7.93
CA MET A 147 -15.15 2.15 -8.97
C MET A 147 -14.87 2.83 -10.31
N ASP A 148 -15.40 4.04 -10.54
CA ASP A 148 -15.12 4.86 -11.74
C ASP A 148 -13.81 5.67 -11.60
N ASP A 149 -13.01 5.37 -10.59
CA ASP A 149 -11.70 6.00 -10.41
C ASP A 149 -10.75 5.61 -11.55
N PRO A 150 -10.17 6.60 -12.27
CA PRO A 150 -9.27 6.34 -13.39
C PRO A 150 -8.05 5.47 -13.05
N TYR A 151 -7.60 5.48 -11.79
CA TYR A 151 -6.50 4.64 -11.36
C TYR A 151 -6.83 3.15 -11.49
N LEU A 152 -8.06 2.74 -11.17
CA LEU A 152 -8.45 1.34 -11.18
C LEU A 152 -8.36 0.73 -12.58
N SER A 153 -8.65 1.52 -13.61
CA SER A 153 -8.59 1.08 -15.01
C SER A 153 -7.17 1.11 -15.62
N LYS A 154 -6.17 1.68 -14.93
CA LYS A 154 -4.78 1.68 -15.42
C LYS A 154 -4.24 0.25 -15.49
N LYS A 155 -3.52 -0.05 -16.57
CA LYS A 155 -2.79 -1.32 -16.72
C LYS A 155 -1.51 -1.30 -15.90
N PRO A 156 -1.08 -2.45 -15.34
CA PRO A 156 0.26 -2.58 -14.74
C PRO A 156 1.38 -2.33 -15.78
N PRO A 157 2.55 -1.86 -15.34
CA PRO A 157 2.91 -1.56 -13.96
C PRO A 157 2.27 -0.26 -13.46
N LYS A 158 1.71 -0.27 -12.26
CA LYS A 158 1.09 0.90 -11.62
C LYS A 158 1.34 0.89 -10.13
N THR A 159 1.48 2.08 -9.56
CA THR A 159 1.65 2.29 -8.13
C THR A 159 0.85 3.51 -7.69
N THR A 160 0.47 3.56 -6.43
CA THR A 160 -0.29 4.65 -5.84
C THR A 160 0.00 4.80 -4.35
N GLY A 161 -0.46 5.91 -3.79
CA GLY A 161 -0.25 6.22 -2.38
C GLY A 161 -1.11 7.38 -1.89
N ARG A 162 -0.59 8.08 -0.89
CA ARG A 162 -1.27 9.23 -0.28
C ARG A 162 -1.41 10.42 -1.22
N GLU A 163 -0.60 10.50 -2.26
CA GLU A 163 -0.68 11.52 -3.30
C GLU A 163 -1.99 11.46 -4.06
N LEU A 164 -2.55 10.26 -4.26
CA LEU A 164 -3.83 10.08 -4.97
C LEU A 164 -5.01 9.91 -3.99
N TYR A 165 -4.84 9.09 -2.95
CA TYR A 165 -5.91 8.74 -2.00
C TYR A 165 -5.78 9.45 -0.63
N GLY A 166 -5.09 10.60 -0.60
CA GLY A 166 -4.92 11.44 0.57
C GLY A 166 -6.10 12.39 0.83
N PRO A 167 -5.86 13.50 1.55
CA PRO A 167 -6.92 14.40 2.03
C PRO A 167 -7.88 14.89 0.96
N VAL A 168 -7.39 15.23 -0.23
CA VAL A 168 -8.21 15.73 -1.36
C VAL A 168 -9.21 14.67 -1.84
N TYR A 169 -8.77 13.40 -1.92
CA TYR A 169 -9.68 12.31 -2.26
C TYR A 169 -10.74 12.10 -1.18
N ILE A 170 -10.33 12.13 0.08
CA ILE A 170 -11.24 11.99 1.23
C ILE A 170 -12.29 13.10 1.25
N ASP A 171 -11.90 14.34 1.00
CA ASP A 171 -12.83 15.48 0.97
C ASP A 171 -13.88 15.29 -0.14
N ARG A 172 -13.46 14.84 -1.34
CA ARG A 172 -14.37 14.51 -2.45
C ARG A 172 -15.31 13.35 -2.12
N LEU A 173 -14.80 12.30 -1.46
CA LEU A 173 -15.59 11.15 -1.03
C LEU A 173 -16.65 11.58 -0.02
N MET A 174 -16.29 12.37 0.98
CA MET A 174 -17.21 12.89 2.00
C MET A 174 -18.29 13.80 1.39
N GLU A 175 -17.92 14.67 0.46
CA GLU A 175 -18.86 15.51 -0.28
C GLU A 175 -19.85 14.66 -1.11
N LYS A 176 -19.33 13.66 -1.84
CA LYS A 176 -20.16 12.74 -2.62
C LYS A 176 -21.13 11.96 -1.74
N ALA A 177 -20.65 11.43 -0.62
CA ALA A 177 -21.48 10.73 0.36
C ALA A 177 -22.60 11.65 0.91
N GLY A 178 -22.26 12.91 1.23
CA GLY A 178 -23.25 13.91 1.65
C GLY A 178 -24.32 14.18 0.60
N THR A 179 -23.92 14.35 -0.67
CA THR A 179 -24.83 14.55 -1.81
C THR A 179 -25.82 13.38 -1.99
N LEU A 180 -25.35 12.17 -1.72
CA LEU A 180 -26.16 10.93 -1.83
C LEU A 180 -26.90 10.59 -0.54
N ASN A 181 -26.78 11.40 0.51
CA ASN A 181 -27.33 11.14 1.86
C ASN A 181 -26.91 9.77 2.41
N VAL A 182 -25.69 9.35 2.19
CA VAL A 182 -25.14 8.07 2.69
C VAL A 182 -24.99 8.13 4.20
N ALA A 183 -25.54 7.14 4.90
CA ALA A 183 -25.36 7.05 6.35
C ALA A 183 -23.88 6.76 6.72
N PRO A 184 -23.40 7.24 7.88
CA PRO A 184 -22.00 7.02 8.29
C PRO A 184 -21.55 5.55 8.27
N ALA A 185 -22.39 4.63 8.72
CA ALA A 185 -22.08 3.20 8.70
C ALA A 185 -22.00 2.64 7.26
N ASP A 186 -22.88 3.11 6.36
CA ASP A 186 -22.89 2.70 4.94
C ASP A 186 -21.68 3.25 4.19
N LEU A 187 -21.15 4.42 4.60
CA LEU A 187 -19.92 4.98 4.04
C LEU A 187 -18.67 4.17 4.46
N MET A 188 -18.72 3.51 5.61
CA MET A 188 -17.65 2.65 6.12
C MET A 188 -17.69 1.24 5.54
N ASN A 189 -18.85 0.77 5.04
CA ASN A 189 -19.05 -0.55 4.45
C ASN A 189 -18.60 -0.56 2.98
#